data_531775e6c4784b18ac70e163e53bd4ea
#
_entry.id   531775e6c4784b18ac70e163e53bd4ea
#
_cell.length_a   1.000
_cell.length_b   1.000
_cell.length_c   1.000
_cell.angle_alpha   90.00
_cell.angle_beta   90.00
_cell.angle_gamma   90.00
#
_symmetry.space_group_name_H-M   'P 1'
#
loop_
_entity.id
_entity.type
_entity.pdbx_description
1 polymer ?
#
loop_
_entity_poly.entity_id
_entity_poly.type
_entity_poly.pdbx_seq_one_letter_code
_entity_poly.pdbx_strand_id
1 'polypeptide(L)'
;MAHVTADMPATHATEHSITVAAPQAVVYGLIADVAGWPAVFGPTVHVDVLEEADPERGGEQLLRIWATANGQVRAWTSRRVLDPAARTVLFRQTVPAAPVASMGGEWRVESAGDGTSRVVLLHDYRAVDDDPAAEELIARAVDRNSLAELAALKEAAEQGELRDELHFVFSDSETVAGDAGDVYTFLDRADLWPQRLPHVSRLDLTEDEPGVQHMDMDTRSPDGSVHNTTSIRVCFADRGLIVYKQLKVPVAMSGHTGRWEIEPLGDGTVRVTSWHTVTLDPEGVRKALGPEATPAEARALVRKALGTNSSTTLRHARRFAEEARARA
;
A
#
# COMPACT_ATOMS: atom_id res chain seq x y z
N MET A 1 33.60 -0.04 -2.23
CA MET A 1 33.81 -1.36 -1.59
C MET A 1 32.48 -1.74 -0.95
N ALA A 2 31.72 -2.61 -1.60
CA ALA A 2 30.46 -3.09 -1.08
C ALA A 2 30.72 -4.00 0.13
N HIS A 3 30.32 -3.58 1.32
CA HIS A 3 30.20 -4.48 2.45
C HIS A 3 29.03 -5.43 2.18
N VAL A 4 29.35 -6.58 1.59
CA VAL A 4 28.49 -7.76 1.71
C VAL A 4 28.50 -8.11 3.20
N THR A 5 27.41 -7.81 3.90
CA THR A 5 27.18 -8.36 5.24
C THR A 5 27.26 -9.88 5.11
N ALA A 6 28.15 -10.50 5.86
CA ALA A 6 28.34 -11.95 5.86
C ALA A 6 26.97 -12.61 6.06
N ASP A 7 26.60 -13.44 5.10
CA ASP A 7 25.35 -14.19 5.09
C ASP A 7 25.44 -15.20 6.25
N MET A 8 24.87 -14.84 7.41
CA MET A 8 24.82 -15.74 8.53
C MET A 8 23.85 -16.88 8.15
N PRO A 9 24.28 -18.15 8.26
CA PRO A 9 23.44 -19.28 7.85
C PRO A 9 22.11 -19.24 8.61
N ALA A 10 21.02 -19.42 7.89
CA ALA A 10 19.69 -19.58 8.47
C ALA A 10 19.66 -20.83 9.34
N THR A 11 19.02 -20.74 10.50
CA THR A 11 18.83 -21.91 11.39
C THR A 11 17.49 -22.59 11.13
N HIS A 12 16.52 -21.87 10.58
CA HIS A 12 15.18 -22.37 10.32
C HIS A 12 14.76 -22.09 8.87
N ALA A 13 14.05 -23.06 8.29
CA ALA A 13 13.43 -22.92 6.97
C ALA A 13 12.00 -23.43 7.00
N THR A 14 11.10 -22.74 6.29
CA THR A 14 9.69 -23.14 6.14
C THR A 14 9.28 -23.10 4.69
N GLU A 15 8.31 -23.94 4.31
CA GLU A 15 7.70 -23.96 3.00
C GLU A 15 6.18 -23.91 3.15
N HIS A 16 5.56 -22.98 2.43
CA HIS A 16 4.10 -22.89 2.28
C HIS A 16 3.75 -22.92 0.80
N SER A 17 2.62 -23.53 0.44
CA SER A 17 2.21 -23.53 -0.96
C SER A 17 0.69 -23.52 -1.11
N ILE A 18 0.23 -23.00 -2.28
CA ILE A 18 -1.18 -22.99 -2.64
C ILE A 18 -1.33 -23.22 -4.14
N THR A 19 -2.47 -23.81 -4.53
CA THR A 19 -2.86 -23.92 -5.94
C THR A 19 -3.78 -22.75 -6.30
N VAL A 20 -3.48 -22.10 -7.43
CA VAL A 20 -4.14 -20.90 -7.94
C VAL A 20 -4.68 -21.19 -9.33
N ALA A 21 -5.97 -21.00 -9.55
CA ALA A 21 -6.63 -21.18 -10.86
C ALA A 21 -6.37 -19.97 -11.78
N ALA A 22 -5.09 -19.67 -12.02
CA ALA A 22 -4.64 -18.62 -12.91
C ALA A 22 -3.29 -18.99 -13.56
N PRO A 23 -3.00 -18.45 -14.77
CA PRO A 23 -1.71 -18.69 -15.45
C PRO A 23 -0.53 -18.17 -14.64
N GLN A 24 0.62 -18.86 -14.74
CA GLN A 24 1.86 -18.47 -14.06
C GLN A 24 2.27 -17.01 -14.31
N ALA A 25 2.05 -16.49 -15.52
CA ALA A 25 2.40 -15.11 -15.85
C ALA A 25 1.60 -14.10 -15.05
N VAL A 26 0.30 -14.35 -14.82
CA VAL A 26 -0.58 -13.51 -14.00
C VAL A 26 -0.10 -13.53 -12.55
N VAL A 27 0.13 -14.71 -11.99
CA VAL A 27 0.56 -14.88 -10.60
C VAL A 27 1.93 -14.26 -10.35
N TYR A 28 2.90 -14.52 -11.24
CA TYR A 28 4.23 -13.93 -11.16
C TYR A 28 4.19 -12.39 -11.28
N GLY A 29 3.37 -11.86 -12.18
CA GLY A 29 3.17 -10.42 -12.34
C GLY A 29 2.71 -9.75 -11.04
N LEU A 30 1.79 -10.35 -10.29
CA LEU A 30 1.33 -9.84 -8.99
C LEU A 30 2.43 -9.84 -7.92
N ILE A 31 3.34 -10.82 -7.94
CA ILE A 31 4.48 -10.89 -7.03
C ILE A 31 5.57 -9.88 -7.44
N ALA A 32 5.82 -9.74 -8.73
CA ALA A 32 6.86 -8.86 -9.27
C ALA A 32 6.50 -7.37 -9.13
N ASP A 33 5.24 -7.00 -9.39
CA ASP A 33 4.72 -5.63 -9.32
C ASP A 33 4.48 -5.19 -7.87
N VAL A 34 5.50 -4.61 -7.25
CA VAL A 34 5.43 -4.12 -5.88
C VAL A 34 4.56 -2.87 -5.71
N ALA A 35 4.33 -2.11 -6.76
CA ALA A 35 3.44 -0.95 -6.72
C ALA A 35 1.99 -1.36 -6.48
N GLY A 36 1.60 -2.54 -6.96
CA GLY A 36 0.29 -3.15 -6.74
C GLY A 36 0.12 -3.82 -5.36
N TRP A 37 1.21 -4.08 -4.62
CA TRP A 37 1.14 -4.82 -3.35
C TRP A 37 0.18 -4.24 -2.31
N PRO A 38 0.08 -2.93 -2.11
CA PRO A 38 -0.89 -2.39 -1.16
C PRO A 38 -2.35 -2.73 -1.46
N ALA A 39 -2.68 -3.02 -2.73
CA ALA A 39 -4.02 -3.46 -3.14
C ALA A 39 -4.21 -4.99 -3.06
N VAL A 40 -3.12 -5.76 -3.08
CA VAL A 40 -3.14 -7.24 -3.03
C VAL A 40 -2.94 -7.74 -1.60
N PHE A 41 -1.88 -7.29 -0.93
CA PHE A 41 -1.53 -7.76 0.40
C PHE A 41 -2.07 -6.85 1.49
N GLY A 42 -2.98 -7.37 2.30
CA GLY A 42 -3.64 -6.62 3.38
C GLY A 42 -2.69 -5.83 4.27
N PRO A 43 -1.61 -6.43 4.80
CA PRO A 43 -0.65 -5.74 5.65
C PRO A 43 0.18 -4.66 4.95
N THR A 44 0.46 -4.76 3.65
CA THR A 44 1.33 -3.81 2.94
C THR A 44 0.66 -2.44 2.82
N VAL A 45 1.31 -1.42 3.36
CA VAL A 45 0.87 -0.01 3.31
C VAL A 45 1.46 0.69 2.09
N HIS A 46 2.78 0.57 1.93
CA HIS A 46 3.53 1.20 0.85
C HIS A 46 4.81 0.44 0.57
N VAL A 47 5.25 0.47 -0.68
CA VAL A 47 6.56 0.00 -1.11
C VAL A 47 7.23 1.10 -1.93
N ASP A 48 8.42 1.49 -1.51
CA ASP A 48 9.27 2.43 -2.22
C ASP A 48 10.39 1.65 -2.91
N VAL A 49 10.55 1.84 -4.21
CA VAL A 49 11.60 1.18 -4.99
C VAL A 49 12.84 2.09 -4.96
N LEU A 50 13.89 1.63 -4.29
CA LEU A 50 15.14 2.37 -4.14
C LEU A 50 16.13 2.09 -5.28
N GLU A 51 16.12 0.85 -5.78
CA GLU A 51 16.90 0.40 -6.94
C GLU A 51 15.98 -0.49 -7.81
N GLU A 52 15.84 -0.14 -9.09
CA GLU A 52 14.98 -0.85 -10.03
C GLU A 52 15.67 -2.07 -10.64
N ALA A 53 14.92 -3.14 -10.86
CA ALA A 53 15.31 -4.23 -11.74
C ALA A 53 14.81 -3.97 -13.18
N ASP A 54 15.44 -4.59 -14.16
CA ASP A 54 14.93 -4.60 -15.54
C ASP A 54 13.60 -5.40 -15.58
N PRO A 55 12.49 -4.81 -16.05
CA PRO A 55 11.17 -5.47 -15.97
C PRO A 55 11.08 -6.73 -16.88
N GLU A 56 11.89 -6.82 -17.95
CA GLU A 56 11.87 -7.96 -18.88
C GLU A 56 12.94 -9.00 -18.54
N ARG A 57 14.11 -8.56 -18.11
CA ARG A 57 15.27 -9.42 -17.85
C ARG A 57 15.36 -9.84 -16.38
N GLY A 58 14.69 -9.12 -15.51
CA GLY A 58 14.81 -9.30 -14.07
C GLY A 58 16.09 -8.68 -13.52
N GLY A 59 16.62 -9.29 -12.45
CA GLY A 59 17.82 -8.84 -11.76
C GLY A 59 17.53 -8.31 -10.35
N GLU A 60 18.49 -7.57 -9.80
CA GLU A 60 18.39 -7.07 -8.43
C GLU A 60 17.48 -5.84 -8.34
N GLN A 61 16.70 -5.79 -7.27
CA GLN A 61 15.84 -4.69 -6.89
C GLN A 61 15.99 -4.43 -5.39
N LEU A 62 16.06 -3.18 -4.98
CA LEU A 62 16.08 -2.79 -3.58
C LEU A 62 14.80 -2.05 -3.23
N LEU A 63 14.12 -2.52 -2.20
CA LEU A 63 12.82 -2.01 -1.74
C LEU A 63 12.90 -1.50 -0.31
N ARG A 64 12.14 -0.45 -0.01
CA ARG A 64 11.73 -0.12 1.35
C ARG A 64 10.23 -0.37 1.49
N ILE A 65 9.84 -1.19 2.46
CA ILE A 65 8.49 -1.68 2.64
C ILE A 65 7.94 -1.16 3.97
N TRP A 66 6.72 -0.65 3.97
CA TRP A 66 5.94 -0.33 5.16
C TRP A 66 4.75 -1.27 5.22
N ALA A 67 4.61 -1.98 6.32
CA ALA A 67 3.49 -2.90 6.54
C ALA A 67 3.03 -2.89 7.99
N THR A 68 1.76 -3.27 8.18
CA THR A 68 1.19 -3.45 9.51
C THR A 68 1.60 -4.79 10.10
N ALA A 69 2.08 -4.79 11.33
CA ALA A 69 2.36 -5.98 12.11
C ALA A 69 1.92 -5.76 13.55
N ASN A 70 1.03 -6.63 14.06
CA ASN A 70 0.51 -6.54 15.43
C ASN A 70 -0.07 -5.15 15.80
N GLY A 71 -0.79 -4.53 14.86
CA GLY A 71 -1.42 -3.21 15.07
C GLY A 71 -0.49 -2.01 14.94
N GLN A 72 0.80 -2.24 14.66
CA GLN A 72 1.80 -1.18 14.42
C GLN A 72 2.31 -1.21 12.98
N VAL A 73 2.76 -0.08 12.47
CA VAL A 73 3.49 -0.03 11.20
C VAL A 73 4.95 -0.36 11.45
N ARG A 74 5.51 -1.21 10.61
CA ARG A 74 6.94 -1.54 10.58
C ARG A 74 7.49 -1.22 9.20
N ALA A 75 8.72 -0.73 9.17
CA ALA A 75 9.44 -0.49 7.93
C ALA A 75 10.74 -1.28 7.91
N TRP A 76 11.04 -1.88 6.75
CA TRP A 76 12.31 -2.57 6.53
C TRP A 76 12.75 -2.43 5.08
N THR A 77 14.02 -2.71 4.82
CA THR A 77 14.59 -2.74 3.48
C THR A 77 14.84 -4.18 3.07
N SER A 78 14.44 -4.53 1.84
CA SER A 78 14.58 -5.87 1.27
C SER A 78 15.23 -5.80 -0.10
N ARG A 79 16.27 -6.58 -0.32
CA ARG A 79 16.81 -6.86 -1.64
C ARG A 79 16.08 -8.03 -2.26
N ARG A 80 15.71 -7.88 -3.53
CA ARG A 80 15.07 -8.93 -4.32
C ARG A 80 15.91 -9.24 -5.53
N VAL A 81 15.82 -10.50 -6.00
CA VAL A 81 16.32 -10.91 -7.31
C VAL A 81 15.16 -11.52 -8.08
N LEU A 82 14.77 -10.87 -9.16
CA LEU A 82 13.68 -11.30 -10.03
C LEU A 82 14.24 -12.13 -11.17
N ASP A 83 13.64 -13.29 -11.41
CA ASP A 83 13.88 -14.10 -12.62
C ASP A 83 12.54 -14.35 -13.34
N PRO A 84 12.20 -13.52 -14.35
CA PRO A 84 10.95 -13.67 -15.09
C PRO A 84 10.88 -14.97 -15.90
N ALA A 85 12.02 -15.54 -16.34
CA ALA A 85 12.06 -16.76 -17.12
C ALA A 85 11.79 -17.99 -16.24
N ALA A 86 12.39 -18.05 -15.05
CA ALA A 86 12.14 -19.10 -14.05
C ALA A 86 10.86 -18.84 -13.26
N ARG A 87 10.32 -17.61 -13.28
CA ARG A 87 9.20 -17.14 -12.46
C ARG A 87 9.46 -17.31 -10.96
N THR A 88 10.66 -16.87 -10.57
CA THR A 88 11.10 -16.87 -9.17
C THR A 88 11.43 -15.44 -8.72
N VAL A 89 11.26 -15.19 -7.43
CA VAL A 89 11.68 -13.95 -6.77
C VAL A 89 12.35 -14.33 -5.45
N LEU A 90 13.67 -14.25 -5.42
CA LEU A 90 14.43 -14.34 -4.17
C LEU A 90 14.32 -13.02 -3.42
N PHE A 91 14.23 -13.06 -2.10
CA PHE A 91 14.22 -11.86 -1.28
C PHE A 91 15.01 -12.05 0.01
N ARG A 92 15.60 -10.94 0.51
CA ARG A 92 16.32 -10.92 1.78
C ARG A 92 16.25 -9.53 2.42
N GLN A 93 15.91 -9.48 3.69
CA GLN A 93 15.99 -8.25 4.47
C GLN A 93 17.47 -7.82 4.57
N THR A 94 17.77 -6.57 4.22
CA THR A 94 19.15 -6.04 4.29
C THR A 94 19.49 -5.51 5.66
N VAL A 95 18.50 -5.02 6.40
CA VAL A 95 18.63 -4.55 7.78
C VAL A 95 17.45 -5.12 8.56
N PRO A 96 17.58 -6.33 9.12
CA PRO A 96 16.54 -6.90 9.96
C PRO A 96 16.40 -6.16 11.28
N ALA A 97 15.22 -6.18 11.87
CA ALA A 97 14.95 -5.61 13.18
C ALA A 97 14.73 -6.74 14.21
N ALA A 98 15.21 -6.53 15.44
CA ALA A 98 14.98 -7.48 16.52
C ALA A 98 13.47 -7.82 16.67
N PRO A 99 13.12 -9.08 16.95
CA PRO A 99 13.99 -10.21 17.33
C PRO A 99 14.64 -10.97 16.15
N VAL A 100 14.49 -10.52 14.91
CA VAL A 100 15.02 -11.15 13.70
C VAL A 100 16.47 -10.76 13.50
N ALA A 101 17.41 -11.72 13.43
CA ALA A 101 18.79 -11.48 13.03
C ALA A 101 19.00 -11.59 11.52
N SER A 102 18.29 -12.51 10.85
CA SER A 102 18.24 -12.63 9.39
C SER A 102 16.89 -13.17 8.96
N MET A 103 16.40 -12.72 7.78
CA MET A 103 15.19 -13.24 7.13
C MET A 103 15.31 -13.07 5.64
N GLY A 104 14.94 -14.13 4.92
CA GLY A 104 14.84 -14.15 3.48
C GLY A 104 13.92 -15.26 3.03
N GLY A 105 13.90 -15.51 1.73
CA GLY A 105 13.09 -16.55 1.16
C GLY A 105 13.00 -16.47 -0.36
N GLU A 106 12.04 -17.20 -0.90
CA GLU A 106 11.82 -17.30 -2.33
C GLU A 106 10.35 -17.52 -2.65
N TRP A 107 9.86 -16.79 -3.61
CA TRP A 107 8.62 -17.09 -4.31
C TRP A 107 8.93 -17.91 -5.55
N ARG A 108 8.22 -19.01 -5.76
CA ARG A 108 8.27 -19.84 -6.97
C ARG A 108 6.86 -19.98 -7.53
N VAL A 109 6.71 -19.78 -8.84
CA VAL A 109 5.44 -19.97 -9.53
C VAL A 109 5.61 -21.09 -10.55
N GLU A 110 5.12 -22.27 -10.21
CA GLU A 110 5.23 -23.50 -11.01
C GLU A 110 3.94 -23.76 -11.80
N SER A 111 4.04 -24.42 -12.96
CA SER A 111 2.85 -24.87 -13.68
C SER A 111 2.22 -26.07 -12.95
N ALA A 112 0.89 -26.01 -12.76
CA ALA A 112 0.11 -27.14 -12.26
C ALA A 112 -0.82 -27.74 -13.35
N GLY A 113 -0.64 -27.33 -14.63
CA GLY A 113 -1.45 -27.76 -15.76
C GLY A 113 -2.70 -26.91 -15.97
N ASP A 114 -3.24 -26.96 -17.19
CA ASP A 114 -4.55 -26.37 -17.59
C ASP A 114 -4.82 -24.91 -17.11
N GLY A 115 -3.80 -24.03 -17.26
CA GLY A 115 -3.92 -22.63 -16.84
C GLY A 115 -3.87 -22.42 -15.32
N THR A 116 -3.49 -23.45 -14.56
CA THR A 116 -3.38 -23.42 -13.10
C THR A 116 -1.91 -23.35 -12.68
N SER A 117 -1.64 -22.65 -11.59
CA SER A 117 -0.31 -22.49 -11.01
C SER A 117 -0.24 -23.06 -9.60
N ARG A 118 0.92 -23.65 -9.24
CA ARG A 118 1.31 -23.87 -7.86
C ARG A 118 2.25 -22.78 -7.42
N VAL A 119 1.90 -22.07 -6.36
CA VAL A 119 2.75 -21.05 -5.74
C VAL A 119 3.40 -21.62 -4.51
N VAL A 120 4.71 -21.51 -4.44
CA VAL A 120 5.51 -21.92 -3.27
C VAL A 120 6.16 -20.67 -2.69
N LEU A 121 6.02 -20.49 -1.38
CA LEU A 121 6.66 -19.44 -0.61
C LEU A 121 7.57 -20.09 0.44
N LEU A 122 8.86 -19.88 0.25
CA LEU A 122 9.90 -20.33 1.17
C LEU A 122 10.34 -19.17 2.04
N HIS A 123 10.57 -19.45 3.32
CA HIS A 123 11.26 -18.53 4.22
C HIS A 123 12.43 -19.23 4.90
N ASP A 124 13.51 -18.46 5.08
CA ASP A 124 14.59 -18.80 5.97
C ASP A 124 14.81 -17.64 6.96
N TYR A 125 15.06 -17.98 8.23
CA TYR A 125 15.23 -16.97 9.27
C TYR A 125 16.12 -17.44 10.41
N ARG A 126 16.58 -16.46 11.21
CA ARG A 126 17.33 -16.67 12.44
C ARG A 126 16.94 -15.60 13.45
N ALA A 127 16.80 -15.98 14.72
CA ALA A 127 16.62 -15.04 15.81
C ALA A 127 17.94 -14.41 16.27
N VAL A 128 17.86 -13.23 16.87
CA VAL A 128 19.02 -12.62 17.56
C VAL A 128 19.44 -13.54 18.71
N ASP A 129 20.74 -13.78 18.82
CA ASP A 129 21.39 -14.63 19.84
C ASP A 129 20.86 -16.09 19.86
N ASP A 130 20.21 -16.53 18.78
CA ASP A 130 19.57 -17.86 18.67
C ASP A 130 18.59 -18.13 19.84
N ASP A 131 17.90 -17.07 20.31
CA ASP A 131 16.93 -17.17 21.41
C ASP A 131 15.73 -18.04 21.03
N PRO A 132 15.50 -19.21 21.70
CA PRO A 132 14.42 -20.11 21.35
C PRO A 132 13.01 -19.49 21.47
N ALA A 133 12.80 -18.55 22.39
CA ALA A 133 11.51 -17.89 22.54
C ALA A 133 11.24 -16.92 21.39
N ALA A 134 12.27 -16.23 20.93
CA ALA A 134 12.21 -15.37 19.74
C ALA A 134 12.01 -16.23 18.47
N GLU A 135 12.70 -17.37 18.34
CA GLU A 135 12.51 -18.30 17.22
C GLU A 135 11.07 -18.79 17.10
N GLU A 136 10.46 -19.20 18.21
CA GLU A 136 9.06 -19.63 18.23
C GLU A 136 8.10 -18.48 17.85
N LEU A 137 8.38 -17.27 18.30
CA LEU A 137 7.62 -16.08 17.92
C LEU A 137 7.70 -15.79 16.41
N ILE A 138 8.92 -15.83 15.85
CA ILE A 138 9.18 -15.64 14.42
C ILE A 138 8.49 -16.73 13.62
N ALA A 139 8.61 -18.00 13.99
CA ALA A 139 7.98 -19.13 13.32
C ALA A 139 6.46 -18.94 13.19
N ARG A 140 5.79 -18.62 14.30
CA ARG A 140 4.33 -18.36 14.30
C ARG A 140 3.94 -17.16 13.42
N ALA A 141 4.78 -16.13 13.39
CA ALA A 141 4.54 -14.97 12.55
C ALA A 141 4.73 -15.30 11.07
N VAL A 142 5.79 -16.02 10.71
CA VAL A 142 6.06 -16.47 9.33
C VAL A 142 4.92 -17.37 8.84
N ASP A 143 4.50 -18.37 9.60
CA ASP A 143 3.39 -19.25 9.23
C ASP A 143 2.11 -18.48 8.94
N ARG A 144 1.69 -17.65 9.88
CA ARG A 144 0.45 -16.85 9.74
C ARG A 144 0.51 -15.92 8.54
N ASN A 145 1.62 -15.21 8.36
CA ASN A 145 1.78 -14.22 7.29
C ASN A 145 1.88 -14.90 5.93
N SER A 146 2.64 -16.01 5.80
CA SER A 146 2.76 -16.76 4.55
C SER A 146 1.41 -17.30 4.06
N LEU A 147 0.61 -17.88 4.98
CA LEU A 147 -0.72 -18.37 4.63
C LEU A 147 -1.65 -17.22 4.18
N ALA A 148 -1.60 -16.08 4.86
CA ALA A 148 -2.41 -14.91 4.51
C ALA A 148 -1.98 -14.31 3.16
N GLU A 149 -0.67 -14.21 2.90
CA GLU A 149 -0.14 -13.69 1.62
C GLU A 149 -0.49 -14.61 0.45
N LEU A 150 -0.35 -15.91 0.61
CA LEU A 150 -0.73 -16.90 -0.41
C LEU A 150 -2.24 -16.86 -0.69
N ALA A 151 -3.08 -16.74 0.34
CA ALA A 151 -4.53 -16.61 0.17
C ALA A 151 -4.92 -15.31 -0.58
N ALA A 152 -4.31 -14.18 -0.22
CA ALA A 152 -4.55 -12.90 -0.87
C ALA A 152 -4.08 -12.88 -2.34
N LEU A 153 -2.91 -13.48 -2.61
CA LEU A 153 -2.38 -13.64 -3.97
C LEU A 153 -3.33 -14.51 -4.82
N LYS A 154 -3.81 -15.63 -4.26
CA LYS A 154 -4.79 -16.51 -4.92
C LYS A 154 -6.06 -15.75 -5.27
N GLU A 155 -6.66 -15.06 -4.31
CA GLU A 155 -7.87 -14.28 -4.51
C GLU A 155 -7.67 -13.23 -5.63
N ALA A 156 -6.58 -12.46 -5.59
CA ALA A 156 -6.28 -11.46 -6.60
C ALA A 156 -6.05 -12.04 -8.00
N ALA A 157 -5.38 -13.19 -8.09
CA ALA A 157 -5.07 -13.83 -9.37
C ALA A 157 -6.30 -14.50 -10.01
N GLU A 158 -7.18 -15.10 -9.19
CA GLU A 158 -8.37 -15.82 -9.65
C GLU A 158 -9.53 -14.89 -10.04
N GLN A 159 -9.49 -13.60 -9.67
CA GLN A 159 -10.47 -12.61 -10.13
C GLN A 159 -10.44 -12.40 -11.65
N GLY A 160 -9.29 -12.66 -12.33
CA GLY A 160 -9.19 -12.59 -13.78
C GLY A 160 -9.70 -11.26 -14.36
N GLU A 161 -10.56 -11.32 -15.40
CA GLU A 161 -11.17 -10.13 -16.02
C GLU A 161 -12.05 -9.32 -15.06
N LEU A 162 -12.67 -9.96 -14.08
CA LEU A 162 -13.47 -9.27 -13.05
C LEU A 162 -12.62 -8.27 -12.24
N ARG A 163 -11.32 -8.54 -12.10
CA ARG A 163 -10.42 -7.62 -11.42
C ARG A 163 -10.39 -6.25 -12.11
N ASP A 164 -10.37 -6.20 -13.44
CA ASP A 164 -10.34 -4.96 -14.22
C ASP A 164 -11.65 -4.17 -14.06
N GLU A 165 -12.74 -4.85 -13.80
CA GLU A 165 -14.02 -4.21 -13.49
C GLU A 165 -14.09 -3.69 -12.05
N LEU A 166 -13.49 -4.41 -11.10
CA LEU A 166 -13.54 -4.07 -9.68
C LEU A 166 -12.43 -3.12 -9.24
N HIS A 167 -11.27 -3.15 -9.92
CA HIS A 167 -10.11 -2.33 -9.58
C HIS A 167 -9.99 -1.13 -10.52
N PHE A 168 -9.84 0.07 -9.97
CA PHE A 168 -9.69 1.27 -10.78
C PHE A 168 -8.86 2.35 -10.08
N VAL A 169 -8.20 3.16 -10.91
CA VAL A 169 -7.38 4.28 -10.49
C VAL A 169 -7.95 5.57 -11.06
N PHE A 170 -7.91 6.63 -10.29
CA PHE A 170 -8.27 7.97 -10.76
C PHE A 170 -7.53 9.04 -9.96
N SER A 171 -7.52 10.25 -10.49
CA SER A 171 -6.93 11.40 -9.82
C SER A 171 -7.75 12.67 -10.02
N ASP A 172 -7.54 13.62 -9.12
CA ASP A 172 -7.99 14.99 -9.20
C ASP A 172 -6.79 15.90 -8.90
N SER A 173 -6.66 17.03 -9.62
CA SER A 173 -5.53 17.95 -9.48
C SER A 173 -5.99 19.40 -9.39
N GLU A 174 -5.19 20.21 -8.69
CA GLU A 174 -5.30 21.67 -8.64
C GLU A 174 -3.93 22.30 -8.91
N THR A 175 -3.94 23.47 -9.57
CA THR A 175 -2.75 24.32 -9.67
C THR A 175 -2.84 25.42 -8.63
N VAL A 176 -1.77 25.61 -7.87
CA VAL A 176 -1.69 26.51 -6.71
C VAL A 176 -0.64 27.57 -6.96
N ALA A 177 -0.99 28.85 -6.84
CA ALA A 177 -0.05 29.96 -6.88
C ALA A 177 0.54 30.20 -5.47
N GLY A 178 1.36 29.26 -5.00
CA GLY A 178 1.91 29.25 -3.64
C GLY A 178 3.16 28.37 -3.52
N ASP A 179 3.66 28.23 -2.31
CA ASP A 179 4.81 27.41 -2.00
C ASP A 179 4.42 25.94 -1.82
N ALA A 180 5.28 25.01 -2.30
CA ALA A 180 5.04 23.56 -2.17
C ALA A 180 5.05 23.10 -0.71
N GLY A 181 5.87 23.71 0.14
CA GLY A 181 5.93 23.44 1.57
C GLY A 181 4.66 23.82 2.31
N ASP A 182 3.99 24.91 1.90
CA ASP A 182 2.70 25.31 2.46
C ASP A 182 1.59 24.31 2.10
N VAL A 183 1.56 23.86 0.84
CA VAL A 183 0.63 22.81 0.39
C VAL A 183 0.88 21.51 1.15
N TYR A 184 2.16 21.10 1.26
CA TYR A 184 2.55 19.91 2.01
C TYR A 184 2.13 20.01 3.48
N THR A 185 2.45 21.13 4.14
CA THR A 185 2.09 21.39 5.54
C THR A 185 0.58 21.32 5.77
N PHE A 186 -0.23 21.82 4.83
CA PHE A 186 -1.68 21.70 4.93
C PHE A 186 -2.16 20.25 4.93
N LEU A 187 -1.60 19.43 4.05
CA LEU A 187 -1.98 18.02 3.90
C LEU A 187 -1.40 17.15 5.01
N ASP A 188 -0.17 17.42 5.44
CA ASP A 188 0.52 16.67 6.49
C ASP A 188 -0.13 16.87 7.86
N ARG A 189 -0.46 18.11 8.21
CA ARG A 189 -1.11 18.48 9.48
C ARG A 189 -2.60 18.12 9.46
N ALA A 190 -2.88 16.83 9.29
CA ALA A 190 -4.24 16.31 9.26
C ALA A 190 -4.96 16.48 10.61
N ASP A 191 -4.24 16.62 11.72
CA ASP A 191 -4.77 16.99 13.04
C ASP A 191 -5.60 18.29 13.01
N LEU A 192 -5.33 19.17 12.06
CA LEU A 192 -6.06 20.43 11.86
C LEU A 192 -7.22 20.33 10.85
N TRP A 193 -7.43 19.19 10.21
CA TRP A 193 -8.49 19.02 9.21
C TRP A 193 -9.90 19.24 9.73
N PRO A 194 -10.27 18.86 10.96
CA PRO A 194 -11.62 19.19 11.49
C PRO A 194 -11.95 20.68 11.52
N GLN A 195 -10.93 21.55 11.66
CA GLN A 195 -11.11 23.01 11.61
C GLN A 195 -10.99 23.58 10.20
N ARG A 196 -10.32 22.87 9.27
CA ARG A 196 -9.98 23.35 7.93
C ARG A 196 -10.89 22.81 6.84
N LEU A 197 -11.45 21.61 7.03
CA LEU A 197 -12.21 20.88 6.01
C LEU A 197 -13.65 20.65 6.47
N PRO A 198 -14.66 21.14 5.71
CA PRO A 198 -16.06 21.11 6.13
C PRO A 198 -16.64 19.69 6.22
N HIS A 199 -16.04 18.74 5.50
CA HIS A 199 -16.48 17.34 5.50
C HIS A 199 -15.81 16.48 6.57
N VAL A 200 -14.79 16.97 7.27
CA VAL A 200 -14.14 16.25 8.37
C VAL A 200 -14.74 16.69 9.68
N SER A 201 -15.47 15.79 10.36
CA SER A 201 -16.15 16.11 11.62
C SER A 201 -15.35 15.74 12.86
N ARG A 202 -14.49 14.72 12.77
CA ARG A 202 -13.55 14.27 13.81
C ARG A 202 -12.31 13.67 13.14
N LEU A 203 -11.18 13.85 13.76
CA LEU A 203 -9.94 13.20 13.36
C LEU A 203 -9.02 13.02 14.57
N ASP A 204 -8.65 11.77 14.84
CA ASP A 204 -7.63 11.40 15.79
C ASP A 204 -6.38 10.99 15.02
N LEU A 205 -5.25 11.63 15.28
CA LEU A 205 -3.97 11.39 14.63
C LEU A 205 -2.94 10.99 15.68
N THR A 206 -2.21 9.89 15.41
CA THR A 206 -1.02 9.51 16.17
C THR A 206 0.15 9.31 15.22
N GLU A 207 1.33 9.72 15.64
CA GLU A 207 2.58 9.61 14.90
C GLU A 207 3.67 9.10 15.83
N ASP A 208 3.79 7.78 15.94
CA ASP A 208 4.76 7.13 16.82
C ASP A 208 6.18 7.10 16.21
N GLU A 209 6.26 7.09 14.89
CA GLU A 209 7.51 7.22 14.12
C GLU A 209 7.39 8.42 13.17
N PRO A 210 8.43 9.26 13.04
CA PRO A 210 8.39 10.43 12.18
C PRO A 210 7.95 10.08 10.75
N GLY A 211 6.90 10.77 10.25
CA GLY A 211 6.34 10.55 8.93
C GLY A 211 5.43 9.32 8.81
N VAL A 212 5.16 8.57 9.88
CA VAL A 212 4.21 7.45 9.89
C VAL A 212 3.02 7.81 10.77
N GLN A 213 1.91 8.13 10.13
CA GLN A 213 0.71 8.62 10.80
C GLN A 213 -0.41 7.58 10.78
N HIS A 214 -0.95 7.27 11.97
CA HIS A 214 -2.21 6.58 12.14
C HIS A 214 -3.34 7.59 12.24
N MET A 215 -4.37 7.44 11.42
CA MET A 215 -5.48 8.38 11.34
C MET A 215 -6.81 7.64 11.45
N ASP A 216 -7.62 8.00 12.46
CA ASP A 216 -9.04 7.61 12.56
C ASP A 216 -9.90 8.85 12.32
N MET A 217 -10.73 8.82 11.28
CA MET A 217 -11.42 10.00 10.78
C MET A 217 -12.90 9.73 10.51
N ASP A 218 -13.74 10.66 10.96
CA ASP A 218 -15.16 10.71 10.62
C ASP A 218 -15.42 11.75 9.54
N THR A 219 -15.93 11.29 8.41
CA THR A 219 -16.30 12.15 7.27
C THR A 219 -17.81 12.24 7.16
N ARG A 220 -18.32 13.47 7.03
CA ARG A 220 -19.74 13.74 6.83
C ARG A 220 -20.07 13.91 5.36
N SER A 221 -21.02 13.13 4.88
CA SER A 221 -21.59 13.25 3.54
C SER A 221 -22.62 14.38 3.45
N PRO A 222 -22.95 14.88 2.23
CA PRO A 222 -23.94 15.94 2.05
C PRO A 222 -25.34 15.61 2.57
N ASP A 223 -25.71 14.32 2.65
CA ASP A 223 -26.96 13.84 3.20
C ASP A 223 -26.97 13.78 4.76
N GLY A 224 -25.84 14.16 5.39
CA GLY A 224 -25.67 14.17 6.83
C GLY A 224 -25.18 12.85 7.42
N SER A 225 -25.04 11.79 6.63
CA SER A 225 -24.47 10.52 7.09
C SER A 225 -22.98 10.69 7.46
N VAL A 226 -22.54 9.91 8.44
CA VAL A 226 -21.14 9.91 8.90
C VAL A 226 -20.50 8.58 8.60
N HIS A 227 -19.33 8.62 7.96
CA HIS A 227 -18.53 7.45 7.63
C HIS A 227 -17.21 7.53 8.39
N ASN A 228 -16.94 6.50 9.18
CA ASN A 228 -15.66 6.35 9.86
C ASN A 228 -14.69 5.56 8.98
N THR A 229 -13.46 6.06 8.85
CA THR A 229 -12.35 5.40 8.16
C THR A 229 -11.13 5.41 9.05
N THR A 230 -10.34 4.34 8.98
CA THR A 230 -9.04 4.26 9.63
C THR A 230 -7.99 4.07 8.54
N SER A 231 -6.91 4.83 8.61
CA SER A 231 -5.84 4.76 7.60
C SER A 231 -4.45 4.91 8.22
N ILE A 232 -3.46 4.44 7.47
CA ILE A 232 -2.07 4.73 7.71
C ILE A 232 -1.58 5.62 6.58
N ARG A 233 -0.81 6.64 6.94
CA ARG A 233 -0.13 7.54 6.02
C ARG A 233 1.37 7.42 6.22
N VAL A 234 2.13 7.43 5.10
CA VAL A 234 3.59 7.56 5.10
C VAL A 234 3.91 8.87 4.38
N CYS A 235 4.57 9.76 5.08
CA CYS A 235 4.78 11.15 4.69
C CYS A 235 6.25 11.38 4.33
N PHE A 236 6.51 11.85 3.10
CA PHE A 236 7.84 12.12 2.55
C PHE A 236 7.95 13.61 2.24
N ALA A 237 8.35 14.40 3.25
CA ALA A 237 8.38 15.86 3.13
C ALA A 237 9.36 16.36 2.07
N ASP A 238 10.52 15.71 1.96
CA ASP A 238 11.58 15.99 0.99
C ASP A 238 11.15 15.71 -0.47
N ARG A 239 10.13 14.89 -0.67
CA ARG A 239 9.61 14.48 -1.98
C ARG A 239 8.27 15.13 -2.32
N GLY A 240 7.68 15.91 -1.41
CA GLY A 240 6.32 16.42 -1.58
C GLY A 240 5.27 15.31 -1.76
N LEU A 241 5.46 14.18 -1.08
CA LEU A 241 4.66 12.99 -1.27
C LEU A 241 4.07 12.51 0.06
N ILE A 242 2.77 12.21 0.09
CA ILE A 242 2.10 11.52 1.18
C ILE A 242 1.34 10.35 0.59
N VAL A 243 1.70 9.12 0.95
CA VAL A 243 0.97 7.91 0.55
C VAL A 243 0.09 7.42 1.69
N TYR A 244 -1.02 6.77 1.38
CA TYR A 244 -1.90 6.24 2.42
C TYR A 244 -2.58 4.95 2.00
N LYS A 245 -2.92 4.14 3.00
CA LYS A 245 -3.81 2.99 2.87
C LYS A 245 -4.90 3.07 3.93
N GLN A 246 -6.15 2.92 3.50
CA GLN A 246 -7.26 2.74 4.43
C GLN A 246 -7.26 1.28 4.95
N LEU A 247 -7.28 1.13 6.26
CA LEU A 247 -7.42 -0.17 6.94
C LEU A 247 -8.89 -0.53 7.13
N LYS A 248 -9.74 0.50 7.27
CA LYS A 248 -11.19 0.38 7.32
C LYS A 248 -11.78 1.19 6.18
N VAL A 249 -12.45 0.51 5.29
CA VAL A 249 -13.08 1.08 4.09
C VAL A 249 -14.60 1.02 4.18
N PRO A 250 -15.34 1.86 3.44
CA PRO A 250 -16.78 1.74 3.25
C PRO A 250 -17.19 0.39 2.67
N VAL A 251 -18.43 -0.05 2.96
CA VAL A 251 -18.93 -1.39 2.66
C VAL A 251 -18.82 -1.81 1.18
N ALA A 252 -18.90 -0.89 0.24
CA ALA A 252 -18.79 -1.18 -1.19
C ALA A 252 -17.34 -1.40 -1.69
N MET A 253 -16.36 -1.29 -0.81
CA MET A 253 -14.94 -1.42 -1.16
C MET A 253 -14.28 -2.51 -0.31
N SER A 254 -13.34 -3.25 -0.91
CA SER A 254 -12.42 -4.16 -0.21
C SER A 254 -11.04 -3.54 -0.02
N GLY A 255 -10.69 -2.51 -0.79
CA GLY A 255 -9.41 -1.80 -0.68
C GLY A 255 -9.48 -0.35 -1.16
N HIS A 256 -8.74 0.51 -0.48
CA HIS A 256 -8.51 1.87 -0.90
C HIS A 256 -7.13 2.34 -0.46
N THR A 257 -6.31 2.65 -1.44
CA THR A 257 -5.01 3.31 -1.25
C THR A 257 -4.97 4.58 -2.06
N GLY A 258 -4.04 5.45 -1.75
CA GLY A 258 -3.86 6.65 -2.56
C GLY A 258 -2.62 7.42 -2.16
N ARG A 259 -2.42 8.56 -2.82
CA ARG A 259 -1.32 9.45 -2.53
C ARG A 259 -1.65 10.88 -2.89
N TRP A 260 -0.98 11.79 -2.23
CA TRP A 260 -0.91 13.21 -2.56
C TRP A 260 0.47 13.49 -3.11
N GLU A 261 0.54 14.02 -4.31
CA GLU A 261 1.78 14.44 -4.99
C GLU A 261 1.79 15.95 -5.13
N ILE A 262 2.88 16.58 -4.75
CA ILE A 262 3.07 18.03 -4.78
C ILE A 262 4.28 18.31 -5.63
N GLU A 263 4.05 18.85 -6.82
CA GLU A 263 5.04 19.07 -7.88
C GLU A 263 5.22 20.56 -8.14
N PRO A 264 6.38 21.16 -7.83
CA PRO A 264 6.72 22.52 -8.27
C PRO A 264 6.83 22.58 -9.79
N LEU A 265 6.14 23.56 -10.43
CA LEU A 265 6.11 23.71 -11.90
C LEU A 265 7.18 24.68 -12.45
N GLY A 266 8.00 25.30 -11.58
CA GLY A 266 9.11 26.16 -11.99
C GLY A 266 8.74 27.61 -12.34
N ASP A 267 7.46 27.93 -12.43
CA ASP A 267 6.93 29.28 -12.72
C ASP A 267 6.37 29.99 -11.47
N GLY A 268 6.66 29.48 -10.29
CA GLY A 268 6.13 29.93 -9.01
C GLY A 268 4.74 29.38 -8.71
N THR A 269 4.32 28.36 -9.44
CA THR A 269 3.13 27.57 -9.16
C THR A 269 3.48 26.14 -8.79
N VAL A 270 2.53 25.44 -8.20
CA VAL A 270 2.63 24.06 -7.75
C VAL A 270 1.43 23.28 -8.27
N ARG A 271 1.65 22.08 -8.81
CA ARG A 271 0.58 21.12 -9.04
C ARG A 271 0.45 20.23 -7.83
N VAL A 272 -0.76 20.13 -7.29
CA VAL A 272 -1.08 19.15 -6.27
C VAL A 272 -2.09 18.15 -6.82
N THR A 273 -1.78 16.86 -6.73
CA THR A 273 -2.62 15.78 -7.27
C THR A 273 -2.96 14.78 -6.17
N SER A 274 -4.24 14.47 -6.05
CA SER A 274 -4.75 13.37 -5.24
C SER A 274 -5.00 12.16 -6.12
N TRP A 275 -4.32 11.06 -5.87
CA TRP A 275 -4.51 9.78 -6.52
C TRP A 275 -5.29 8.82 -5.63
N HIS A 276 -6.16 8.03 -6.23
CA HIS A 276 -6.93 6.98 -5.58
C HIS A 276 -6.81 5.69 -6.37
N THR A 277 -6.54 4.60 -5.67
CA THR A 277 -6.60 3.23 -6.16
C THR A 277 -7.64 2.50 -5.34
N VAL A 278 -8.69 2.04 -5.97
CA VAL A 278 -9.87 1.45 -5.32
C VAL A 278 -10.08 0.04 -5.82
N THR A 279 -10.39 -0.87 -4.90
CA THR A 279 -10.93 -2.18 -5.21
C THR A 279 -12.34 -2.28 -4.62
N LEU A 280 -13.32 -2.59 -5.45
CA LEU A 280 -14.70 -2.80 -5.04
C LEU A 280 -14.87 -4.20 -4.44
N ASP A 281 -15.78 -4.32 -3.48
CA ASP A 281 -16.27 -5.60 -2.97
C ASP A 281 -17.64 -5.90 -3.63
N PRO A 282 -17.76 -6.94 -4.49
CA PRO A 282 -19.02 -7.24 -5.18
C PRO A 282 -20.18 -7.50 -4.24
N GLU A 283 -19.94 -8.14 -3.11
CA GLU A 283 -21.00 -8.39 -2.10
C GLU A 283 -21.38 -7.09 -1.39
N GLY A 284 -20.39 -6.29 -1.00
CA GLY A 284 -20.58 -4.98 -0.41
C GLY A 284 -21.30 -4.00 -1.35
N VAL A 285 -21.05 -4.06 -2.64
CA VAL A 285 -21.77 -3.29 -3.68
C VAL A 285 -23.24 -3.66 -3.68
N ARG A 286 -23.57 -4.96 -3.75
CA ARG A 286 -24.98 -5.41 -3.70
C ARG A 286 -25.67 -5.02 -2.40
N LYS A 287 -24.98 -5.07 -1.29
CA LYS A 287 -25.48 -4.66 0.03
C LYS A 287 -25.75 -3.16 0.10
N ALA A 288 -24.89 -2.34 -0.49
CA ALA A 288 -24.99 -0.88 -0.43
C ALA A 288 -25.97 -0.30 -1.47
N LEU A 289 -26.04 -0.88 -2.67
CA LEU A 289 -26.74 -0.31 -3.82
C LEU A 289 -27.93 -1.17 -4.30
N GLY A 290 -28.09 -2.38 -3.75
CA GLY A 290 -29.13 -3.33 -4.16
C GLY A 290 -28.60 -4.51 -4.98
N PRO A 291 -29.41 -5.60 -5.10
CA PRO A 291 -28.96 -6.86 -5.67
C PRO A 291 -28.58 -6.79 -7.17
N GLU A 292 -29.15 -5.86 -7.91
CA GLU A 292 -28.92 -5.68 -9.36
C GLU A 292 -27.82 -4.66 -9.67
N ALA A 293 -27.15 -4.09 -8.63
CA ALA A 293 -26.13 -3.09 -8.82
C ALA A 293 -24.90 -3.66 -9.56
N THR A 294 -24.45 -2.92 -10.56
CA THR A 294 -23.31 -3.29 -11.40
C THR A 294 -22.00 -2.70 -10.86
N PRO A 295 -20.84 -3.31 -11.19
CA PRO A 295 -19.54 -2.72 -10.89
C PRO A 295 -19.39 -1.29 -11.45
N ALA A 296 -19.92 -1.03 -12.65
CA ALA A 296 -19.84 0.29 -13.30
C ALA A 296 -20.59 1.39 -12.50
N GLU A 297 -21.79 1.08 -12.00
CA GLU A 297 -22.56 2.00 -11.14
C GLU A 297 -21.84 2.26 -9.81
N ALA A 298 -21.27 1.20 -9.21
CA ALA A 298 -20.49 1.33 -7.98
C ALA A 298 -19.21 2.17 -8.19
N ARG A 299 -18.48 1.94 -9.30
CA ARG A 299 -17.31 2.76 -9.68
C ARG A 299 -17.69 4.24 -9.81
N ALA A 300 -18.78 4.55 -10.50
CA ALA A 300 -19.25 5.92 -10.68
C ALA A 300 -19.58 6.60 -9.34
N LEU A 301 -20.27 5.88 -8.45
CA LEU A 301 -20.62 6.38 -7.12
C LEU A 301 -19.39 6.63 -6.26
N VAL A 302 -18.51 5.63 -6.15
CA VAL A 302 -17.27 5.71 -5.34
C VAL A 302 -16.36 6.80 -5.89
N ARG A 303 -16.15 6.87 -7.22
CA ARG A 303 -15.38 7.94 -7.87
C ARG A 303 -15.93 9.32 -7.52
N LYS A 304 -17.25 9.49 -7.57
CA LYS A 304 -17.91 10.75 -7.23
C LYS A 304 -17.71 11.11 -5.75
N ALA A 305 -17.91 10.16 -4.84
CA ALA A 305 -17.79 10.40 -3.41
C ALA A 305 -16.34 10.78 -3.02
N LEU A 306 -15.37 9.95 -3.39
CA LEU A 306 -13.95 10.19 -3.09
C LEU A 306 -13.43 11.46 -3.79
N GLY A 307 -13.75 11.65 -5.07
CA GLY A 307 -13.32 12.82 -5.83
C GLY A 307 -13.93 14.14 -5.31
N THR A 308 -15.15 14.12 -4.78
CA THR A 308 -15.73 15.31 -4.12
C THR A 308 -14.93 15.70 -2.88
N ASN A 309 -14.55 14.72 -2.05
CA ASN A 309 -13.78 14.95 -0.83
C ASN A 309 -12.36 15.42 -1.16
N SER A 310 -11.67 14.73 -2.08
CA SER A 310 -10.31 15.10 -2.48
C SER A 310 -10.25 16.47 -3.15
N SER A 311 -11.15 16.77 -4.08
CA SER A 311 -11.23 18.10 -4.73
C SER A 311 -11.54 19.21 -3.71
N THR A 312 -12.34 18.92 -2.68
CA THR A 312 -12.59 19.88 -1.60
C THR A 312 -11.31 20.12 -0.80
N THR A 313 -10.59 19.06 -0.42
CA THR A 313 -9.31 19.16 0.27
C THR A 313 -8.28 19.94 -0.55
N LEU A 314 -8.14 19.64 -1.86
CA LEU A 314 -7.24 20.36 -2.77
C LEU A 314 -7.54 21.85 -2.83
N ARG A 315 -8.81 22.26 -2.96
CA ARG A 315 -9.20 23.67 -2.95
C ARG A 315 -8.88 24.39 -1.66
N HIS A 316 -9.02 23.73 -0.52
CA HIS A 316 -8.64 24.30 0.78
C HIS A 316 -7.12 24.39 0.94
N ALA A 317 -6.36 23.40 0.50
CA ALA A 317 -4.89 23.43 0.48
C ALA A 317 -4.39 24.58 -0.42
N ARG A 318 -4.99 24.75 -1.61
CA ARG A 318 -4.71 25.87 -2.51
C ARG A 318 -4.94 27.22 -1.82
N ARG A 319 -6.11 27.42 -1.23
CA ARG A 319 -6.42 28.68 -0.54
C ARG A 319 -5.43 28.96 0.59
N PHE A 320 -5.09 27.96 1.37
CA PHE A 320 -4.14 28.09 2.47
C PHE A 320 -2.75 28.57 1.97
N ALA A 321 -2.21 27.97 0.93
CA ALA A 321 -0.91 28.34 0.36
C ALA A 321 -0.93 29.71 -0.34
N GLU A 322 -1.99 30.03 -1.08
CA GLU A 322 -2.16 31.34 -1.73
C GLU A 322 -2.29 32.48 -0.70
N GLU A 323 -2.99 32.25 0.42
CA GLU A 323 -3.08 33.21 1.53
C GLU A 323 -1.75 33.33 2.30
N ALA A 324 -0.97 32.26 2.46
CA ALA A 324 0.36 32.33 3.05
C ALA A 324 1.30 33.20 2.20
N ARG A 325 1.32 32.96 0.90
CA ARG A 325 2.09 33.76 -0.05
C ARG A 325 1.71 35.25 -0.04
N ALA A 326 0.42 35.58 0.09
CA ALA A 326 -0.05 36.96 0.13
C ALA A 326 0.37 37.72 1.41
N ARG A 327 0.75 37.00 2.46
CA ARG A 327 1.24 37.56 3.75
C ARG A 327 2.76 37.71 3.83
N ALA A 328 3.51 36.98 2.99
CA ALA A 328 4.97 37.01 2.94
C ALA A 328 5.48 38.15 2.06
#